data_42b73c5ce64dd568a01b1e8de77c78c7
#
_entry.id   42b73c5ce64dd568a01b1e8de77c78c7
#
_cell.length_a   1.000
_cell.length_b   1.000
_cell.length_c   1.000
_cell.angle_alpha   90.00
_cell.angle_beta   90.00
_cell.angle_gamma   90.00
#
_symmetry.space_group_name_H-M   'P 1'
#
loop_
_entity.id
_entity.type
_entity.pdbx_description
1 polymer ?
#
loop_
_entity_poly.entity_id
_entity_poly.type
_entity_poly.pdbx_seq_one_letter_code
_entity_poly.pdbx_strand_id
1 'polypeptide(L)'
;MEKGNVYEKPVTLKNILKFAVPTIAMTVFMSFYTMVDGLFVSNLIGTDALSAINLTAPVIQLVTAISTMLATGGSAVIMKKMGEQKSREAKEDFTFLILVNVIVGIVMCGAGYLAMDHIFAGMKLSAQVEGYCVEYLSRYLIFTVPILLMNNFTLYMIASEKAGLSLVCSVAGGVLNMALDYALIAVFDMGVGGAAVATGLGYSVTAVAGLFVFSRKKSLLHFTKPAFRGKVLAGAATNGCSEMATALVTGIITMMFNWTMLRYVGEDGVAAVTIIMYVLMFASSLYTGYSYGVAPMISYYYGEQNDEKLKKLIQVSLRVIAGISLATVGASFLLTRPLVSVFARPDNPVYPLAVTGNRICTIALFFIGFNIFASGMFTALSNGVISAVLAFSRSFVFMLVTMLVLPILFGVNGIWLATPAAELMALALSAFMFLKYRKRYGY
;
A
#
# COMPACT_ATOMS: atom_id res chain seq x y z
N MET A 1 3.88 -25.17 27.43
CA MET A 1 5.02 -24.90 26.54
C MET A 1 4.85 -23.51 26.01
N GLU A 2 5.60 -22.52 26.51
CA GLU A 2 5.71 -21.23 25.90
C GLU A 2 6.24 -21.43 24.48
N LYS A 3 5.44 -21.08 23.47
CA LYS A 3 5.92 -21.05 22.09
C LYS A 3 6.99 -19.96 22.04
N GLY A 4 8.27 -20.34 22.06
CA GLY A 4 9.38 -19.41 22.00
C GLY A 4 9.15 -18.39 20.88
N ASN A 5 9.47 -17.13 21.18
CA ASN A 5 9.35 -15.99 20.30
C ASN A 5 9.92 -16.33 18.92
N VAL A 6 9.15 -16.13 17.87
CA VAL A 6 9.56 -16.51 16.50
C VAL A 6 10.79 -15.73 16.05
N TYR A 7 11.00 -14.52 16.58
CA TYR A 7 12.21 -13.73 16.34
C TYR A 7 13.50 -14.33 16.92
N GLU A 8 13.37 -15.25 17.90
CA GLU A 8 14.50 -16.00 18.48
C GLU A 8 14.89 -17.22 17.64
N LYS A 9 13.98 -17.70 16.76
CA LYS A 9 14.22 -18.86 15.90
C LYS A 9 15.29 -18.58 14.85
N PRO A 10 15.95 -19.64 14.34
CA PRO A 10 16.95 -19.49 13.30
C PRO A 10 16.33 -18.89 12.01
N VAL A 11 17.08 -18.03 11.36
CA VAL A 11 16.68 -17.41 10.07
C VAL A 11 16.79 -18.47 8.97
N THR A 12 15.67 -19.07 8.61
CA THR A 12 15.53 -20.05 7.53
C THR A 12 14.44 -19.60 6.56
N LEU A 13 14.54 -20.03 5.31
CA LEU A 13 13.51 -19.73 4.29
C LEU A 13 12.10 -20.13 4.78
N LYS A 14 11.98 -21.31 5.41
CA LYS A 14 10.71 -21.81 5.95
C LYS A 14 10.11 -20.86 7.01
N ASN A 15 10.95 -20.37 7.93
CA ASN A 15 10.49 -19.46 8.99
C ASN A 15 10.10 -18.09 8.44
N ILE A 16 10.85 -17.56 7.46
CA ILE A 16 10.53 -16.30 6.79
C ILE A 16 9.21 -16.42 6.02
N LEU A 17 9.05 -17.47 5.21
CA LEU A 17 7.83 -17.66 4.41
C LEU A 17 6.58 -17.85 5.29
N LYS A 18 6.72 -18.43 6.48
CA LYS A 18 5.60 -18.54 7.43
C LYS A 18 5.02 -17.17 7.83
N PHE A 19 5.85 -16.14 7.86
CA PHE A 19 5.41 -14.75 8.09
C PHE A 19 4.96 -14.08 6.80
N ALA A 20 5.74 -14.23 5.74
CA ALA A 20 5.53 -13.52 4.49
C ALA A 20 4.32 -14.04 3.71
N VAL A 21 4.04 -15.35 3.70
CA VAL A 21 2.94 -15.91 2.91
C VAL A 21 1.57 -15.37 3.32
N PRO A 22 1.19 -15.30 4.61
CA PRO A 22 -0.09 -14.68 4.99
C PRO A 22 -0.17 -13.21 4.60
N THR A 23 0.93 -12.46 4.69
CA THR A 23 0.98 -11.04 4.33
C THR A 23 0.89 -10.83 2.81
N ILE A 24 1.54 -11.69 2.03
CA ILE A 24 1.40 -11.70 0.57
C ILE A 24 -0.06 -12.00 0.19
N ALA A 25 -0.65 -13.05 0.77
CA ALA A 25 -2.04 -13.41 0.50
C ALA A 25 -3.00 -12.26 0.86
N MET A 26 -2.74 -11.56 1.97
CA MET A 26 -3.52 -10.39 2.38
C MET A 26 -3.43 -9.24 1.36
N THR A 27 -2.23 -8.85 0.95
CA THR A 27 -2.03 -7.73 0.01
C THR A 27 -2.56 -8.04 -1.38
N VAL A 28 -2.43 -9.29 -1.83
CA VAL A 28 -3.02 -9.76 -3.10
C VAL A 28 -4.55 -9.74 -3.03
N PHE A 29 -5.14 -10.22 -1.94
CA PHE A 29 -6.58 -10.15 -1.73
C PHE A 29 -7.09 -8.70 -1.72
N MET A 30 -6.38 -7.79 -1.03
CA MET A 30 -6.75 -6.37 -0.98
C MET A 30 -6.67 -5.70 -2.36
N SER A 31 -5.70 -6.07 -3.20
CA SER A 31 -5.62 -5.56 -4.57
C SER A 31 -6.78 -6.07 -5.44
N PHE A 32 -7.15 -7.34 -5.30
CA PHE A 32 -8.30 -7.92 -5.99
C PHE A 32 -9.61 -7.28 -5.52
N TYR A 33 -9.78 -7.14 -4.22
CA TYR A 33 -10.93 -6.50 -3.59
C TYR A 33 -11.15 -5.07 -4.11
N THR A 34 -10.10 -4.24 -4.17
CA THR A 34 -10.20 -2.85 -4.67
C THR A 34 -10.70 -2.80 -6.13
N MET A 35 -10.30 -3.77 -6.95
CA MET A 35 -10.78 -3.86 -8.33
C MET A 35 -12.28 -4.24 -8.37
N VAL A 36 -12.70 -5.18 -7.53
CA VAL A 36 -14.10 -5.63 -7.46
C VAL A 36 -15.01 -4.52 -6.96
N ASP A 37 -14.60 -3.78 -5.92
CA ASP A 37 -15.33 -2.64 -5.36
C ASP A 37 -15.62 -1.57 -6.43
N GLY A 38 -14.61 -1.19 -7.21
CA GLY A 38 -14.79 -0.26 -8.34
C GLY A 38 -15.79 -0.76 -9.39
N LEU A 39 -15.80 -2.07 -9.68
CA LEU A 39 -16.77 -2.68 -10.59
C LEU A 39 -18.20 -2.66 -10.03
N PHE A 40 -18.38 -2.91 -8.74
CA PHE A 40 -19.69 -2.83 -8.10
C PHE A 40 -20.29 -1.44 -8.21
N VAL A 41 -19.53 -0.40 -7.84
CA VAL A 41 -19.99 0.99 -7.92
C VAL A 41 -20.35 1.38 -9.36
N SER A 42 -19.47 1.06 -10.32
CA SER A 42 -19.68 1.40 -11.74
C SER A 42 -20.95 0.76 -12.30
N ASN A 43 -21.22 -0.51 -11.96
CA ASN A 43 -22.36 -1.26 -12.53
C ASN A 43 -23.69 -1.00 -11.83
N LEU A 44 -23.67 -0.71 -10.51
CA LEU A 44 -24.91 -0.56 -9.72
C LEU A 44 -25.41 0.88 -9.66
N ILE A 45 -24.51 1.87 -9.67
CA ILE A 45 -24.91 3.28 -9.51
C ILE A 45 -24.75 4.05 -10.81
N GLY A 46 -23.73 3.73 -11.60
CA GLY A 46 -23.44 4.38 -12.88
C GLY A 46 -22.14 5.18 -12.93
N THR A 47 -21.86 5.74 -14.10
CA THR A 47 -20.58 6.42 -14.40
C THR A 47 -20.39 7.74 -13.66
N ASP A 48 -21.47 8.47 -13.37
CA ASP A 48 -21.42 9.76 -12.64
C ASP A 48 -21.00 9.55 -11.19
N ALA A 49 -21.49 8.47 -10.58
CA ALA A 49 -21.10 8.05 -9.24
C ALA A 49 -19.63 7.65 -9.16
N LEU A 50 -19.15 6.87 -10.14
CA LEU A 50 -17.73 6.50 -10.23
C LEU A 50 -16.86 7.75 -10.43
N SER A 51 -17.32 8.71 -11.24
CA SER A 51 -16.64 9.99 -11.41
C SER A 51 -16.55 10.78 -10.12
N ALA A 52 -17.63 10.82 -9.34
CA ALA A 52 -17.65 11.48 -8.03
C ALA A 52 -16.67 10.83 -7.04
N ILE A 53 -16.61 9.51 -6.97
CA ILE A 53 -15.63 8.79 -6.12
C ILE A 53 -14.20 9.13 -6.55
N ASN A 54 -13.91 9.16 -7.85
CA ASN A 54 -12.60 9.53 -8.35
C ASN A 54 -12.22 10.99 -8.01
N LEU A 55 -13.18 11.91 -7.99
CA LEU A 55 -12.96 13.30 -7.58
C LEU A 55 -12.69 13.45 -6.08
N THR A 56 -13.20 12.54 -5.26
CA THR A 56 -12.90 12.50 -3.81
C THR A 56 -11.59 11.78 -3.49
N ALA A 57 -11.02 11.06 -4.45
CA ALA A 57 -9.82 10.24 -4.27
C ALA A 57 -8.62 10.98 -3.64
N PRO A 58 -8.32 12.26 -3.92
CA PRO A 58 -7.22 12.98 -3.26
C PRO A 58 -7.36 13.05 -1.75
N VAL A 59 -8.58 13.24 -1.23
CA VAL A 59 -8.84 13.27 0.22
C VAL A 59 -8.69 11.87 0.82
N ILE A 60 -9.22 10.85 0.15
CA ILE A 60 -9.09 9.44 0.53
C ILE A 60 -7.61 9.02 0.58
N GLN A 61 -6.83 9.40 -0.44
CA GLN A 61 -5.40 9.14 -0.51
C GLN A 61 -4.62 9.84 0.61
N LEU A 62 -5.01 11.05 0.99
CA LEU A 62 -4.38 11.75 2.12
C LEU A 62 -4.61 10.99 3.44
N VAL A 63 -5.84 10.52 3.69
CA VAL A 63 -6.17 9.70 4.87
C VAL A 63 -5.33 8.42 4.88
N THR A 64 -5.29 7.72 3.75
CA THR A 64 -4.54 6.47 3.61
C THR A 64 -3.03 6.70 3.75
N ALA A 65 -2.50 7.77 3.17
CA ALA A 65 -1.09 8.11 3.21
C ALA A 65 -0.61 8.39 4.64
N ILE A 66 -1.36 9.18 5.42
CA ILE A 66 -1.04 9.46 6.82
C ILE A 66 -1.17 8.18 7.66
N SER A 67 -2.21 7.39 7.43
CA SER A 67 -2.41 6.11 8.11
C SER A 67 -1.24 5.16 7.88
N THR A 68 -0.83 4.96 6.64
CA THR A 68 0.27 4.07 6.27
C THR A 68 1.61 4.56 6.80
N MET A 69 1.84 5.88 6.78
CA MET A 69 3.03 6.50 7.38
C MET A 69 3.17 6.13 8.86
N LEU A 70 2.11 6.33 9.64
CA LEU A 70 2.13 6.04 11.08
C LEU A 70 2.20 4.54 11.37
N ALA A 71 1.59 3.70 10.52
CA ALA A 71 1.58 2.25 10.68
C ALA A 71 2.97 1.64 10.41
N THR A 72 3.58 1.95 9.26
CA THR A 72 4.88 1.39 8.86
C THR A 72 6.01 1.93 9.72
N GLY A 73 6.07 3.25 9.88
CA GLY A 73 7.10 3.88 10.69
C GLY A 73 6.97 3.56 12.18
N GLY A 74 5.74 3.50 12.70
CA GLY A 74 5.46 3.09 14.08
C GLY A 74 5.87 1.64 14.34
N SER A 75 5.53 0.72 13.43
CA SER A 75 5.94 -0.68 13.52
C SER A 75 7.47 -0.83 13.58
N ALA A 76 8.20 -0.08 12.76
CA ALA A 76 9.67 -0.10 12.74
C ALA A 76 10.26 0.37 14.09
N VAL A 77 9.77 1.49 14.63
CA VAL A 77 10.25 2.03 15.92
C VAL A 77 9.97 1.05 17.07
N ILE A 78 8.76 0.49 17.12
CA ILE A 78 8.33 -0.42 18.19
C ILE A 78 9.12 -1.73 18.13
N MET A 79 9.25 -2.33 16.94
CA MET A 79 9.96 -3.60 16.80
C MET A 79 11.46 -3.48 17.04
N LYS A 80 12.06 -2.34 16.71
CA LYS A 80 13.44 -2.04 17.08
C LYS A 80 13.59 -2.04 18.60
N LYS A 81 12.71 -1.36 19.35
CA LYS A 81 12.74 -1.37 20.83
C LYS A 81 12.50 -2.76 21.41
N MET A 82 11.66 -3.58 20.77
CA MET A 82 11.49 -4.98 21.16
C MET A 82 12.81 -5.75 21.02
N GLY A 83 13.56 -5.54 19.94
CA GLY A 83 14.89 -6.12 19.74
C GLY A 83 15.92 -5.61 20.76
N GLU A 84 15.87 -4.34 21.15
CA GLU A 84 16.70 -3.73 22.21
C GLU A 84 16.35 -4.26 23.62
N GLN A 85 15.46 -5.25 23.75
CA GLN A 85 14.95 -5.80 25.02
C GLN A 85 14.18 -4.78 25.88
N LYS A 86 13.73 -3.66 25.29
CA LYS A 86 12.94 -2.62 25.95
C LYS A 86 11.44 -2.86 25.79
N SER A 87 10.99 -4.09 26.06
CA SER A 87 9.60 -4.53 25.82
C SER A 87 8.55 -3.64 26.50
N ARG A 88 8.83 -3.12 27.70
CA ARG A 88 7.91 -2.22 28.40
C ARG A 88 7.74 -0.89 27.63
N GLU A 89 8.85 -0.27 27.24
CA GLU A 89 8.81 0.98 26.46
C GLU A 89 8.14 0.79 25.10
N ALA A 90 8.38 -0.33 24.41
CA ALA A 90 7.76 -0.65 23.15
C ALA A 90 6.22 -0.73 23.27
N LYS A 91 5.68 -1.30 24.37
CA LYS A 91 4.24 -1.36 24.63
C LYS A 91 3.64 0.00 25.01
N GLU A 92 4.37 0.80 25.79
CA GLU A 92 3.97 2.18 26.12
C GLU A 92 3.89 3.03 24.85
N ASP A 93 4.89 2.93 23.96
CA ASP A 93 4.94 3.64 22.68
C ASP A 93 3.87 3.13 21.68
N PHE A 94 3.62 1.82 21.65
CA PHE A 94 2.52 1.25 20.87
C PHE A 94 1.18 1.88 21.26
N THR A 95 0.88 1.91 22.57
CA THR A 95 -0.36 2.50 23.06
C THR A 95 -0.45 3.99 22.75
N PHE A 96 0.67 4.71 22.89
CA PHE A 96 0.77 6.12 22.53
C PHE A 96 0.49 6.36 21.04
N LEU A 97 1.10 5.57 20.13
CA LEU A 97 0.90 5.73 18.69
C LEU A 97 -0.53 5.39 18.28
N ILE A 98 -1.19 4.41 18.91
CA ILE A 98 -2.60 4.12 18.66
C ILE A 98 -3.47 5.31 19.11
N LEU A 99 -3.19 5.93 20.26
CA LEU A 99 -3.91 7.13 20.69
C LEU A 99 -3.71 8.30 19.71
N VAL A 100 -2.48 8.49 19.22
CA VAL A 100 -2.18 9.50 18.19
C VAL A 100 -2.99 9.23 16.92
N ASN A 101 -3.10 7.97 16.48
CA ASN A 101 -3.92 7.63 15.32
C ASN A 101 -5.40 7.99 15.51
N VAL A 102 -5.96 7.76 16.71
CA VAL A 102 -7.34 8.16 17.02
C VAL A 102 -7.48 9.69 16.94
N ILE A 103 -6.56 10.44 17.56
CA ILE A 103 -6.58 11.91 17.54
C ILE A 103 -6.45 12.44 16.11
N VAL A 104 -5.48 11.93 15.35
CA VAL A 104 -5.28 12.30 13.93
C VAL A 104 -6.52 11.99 13.11
N GLY A 105 -7.15 10.83 13.32
CA GLY A 105 -8.40 10.46 12.63
C GLY A 105 -9.54 11.42 12.94
N ILE A 106 -9.71 11.82 14.20
CA ILE A 106 -10.74 12.81 14.60
C ILE A 106 -10.45 14.18 13.97
N VAL A 107 -9.18 14.64 14.01
CA VAL A 107 -8.77 15.90 13.40
C VAL A 107 -8.99 15.89 11.89
N MET A 108 -8.62 14.81 11.21
CA MET A 108 -8.84 14.68 9.76
C MET A 108 -10.31 14.64 9.39
N CYS A 109 -11.13 13.95 10.18
CA CYS A 109 -12.59 13.95 10.03
C CYS A 109 -13.13 15.39 10.12
N GLY A 110 -12.83 16.10 11.20
CA GLY A 110 -13.27 17.48 11.39
C GLY A 110 -12.76 18.44 10.32
N ALA A 111 -11.49 18.37 9.99
CA ALA A 111 -10.89 19.19 8.93
C ALA A 111 -11.50 18.89 7.54
N GLY A 112 -11.79 17.61 7.26
CA GLY A 112 -12.47 17.21 6.03
C GLY A 112 -13.88 17.77 5.90
N TYR A 113 -14.66 17.74 6.98
CA TYR A 113 -15.99 18.37 7.00
C TYR A 113 -15.92 19.89 6.83
N LEU A 114 -14.98 20.56 7.49
CA LEU A 114 -14.83 22.02 7.38
C LEU A 114 -14.32 22.46 6.00
N ALA A 115 -13.52 21.64 5.35
CA ALA A 115 -12.96 21.93 4.02
C ALA A 115 -13.85 21.49 2.86
N MET A 116 -14.92 20.71 3.10
CA MET A 116 -15.73 20.05 2.07
C MET A 116 -16.28 21.03 1.05
N ASP A 117 -16.91 22.10 1.49
CA ASP A 117 -17.50 23.11 0.61
C ASP A 117 -16.42 23.81 -0.22
N HIS A 118 -15.23 24.05 0.33
CA HIS A 118 -14.11 24.68 -0.36
C HIS A 118 -13.46 23.76 -1.40
N ILE A 119 -13.43 22.45 -1.12
CA ILE A 119 -12.82 21.45 -2.02
C ILE A 119 -13.59 21.40 -3.35
N PHE A 120 -14.93 21.42 -3.29
CA PHE A 120 -15.77 21.26 -4.49
C PHE A 120 -16.15 22.58 -5.15
N ALA A 121 -16.21 23.70 -4.43
CA ALA A 121 -16.57 25.01 -4.96
C ALA A 121 -15.74 25.50 -6.16
N GLY A 122 -14.47 25.06 -6.26
CA GLY A 122 -13.56 25.41 -7.34
C GLY A 122 -13.65 24.54 -8.60
N MET A 123 -14.36 23.38 -8.53
CA MET A 123 -14.30 22.35 -9.58
C MET A 123 -15.34 22.50 -10.71
N LYS A 124 -16.28 23.46 -10.61
CA LYS A 124 -17.36 23.68 -11.62
C LYS A 124 -18.09 22.39 -12.01
N LEU A 125 -18.46 21.60 -11.02
CA LEU A 125 -19.16 20.31 -11.18
C LEU A 125 -20.64 20.55 -11.51
N SER A 126 -21.28 19.55 -12.14
CA SER A 126 -22.75 19.52 -12.19
C SER A 126 -23.31 19.31 -10.79
N ALA A 127 -24.50 19.85 -10.50
CA ALA A 127 -25.14 19.73 -9.20
C ALA A 127 -25.30 18.25 -8.74
N GLN A 128 -25.50 17.34 -9.69
CA GLN A 128 -25.62 15.90 -9.43
C GLN A 128 -24.28 15.30 -8.98
N VAL A 129 -23.21 15.56 -9.71
CA VAL A 129 -21.86 15.02 -9.38
C VAL A 129 -21.36 15.63 -8.07
N GLU A 130 -21.57 16.93 -7.84
CA GLU A 130 -21.25 17.57 -6.56
C GLU A 130 -22.01 16.94 -5.40
N GLY A 131 -23.32 16.67 -5.57
CA GLY A 131 -24.15 15.97 -4.59
C GLY A 131 -23.57 14.59 -4.24
N TYR A 132 -23.14 13.81 -5.25
CA TYR A 132 -22.49 12.52 -5.03
C TYR A 132 -21.14 12.64 -4.31
N CYS A 133 -20.35 13.65 -4.65
CA CYS A 133 -19.06 13.90 -3.98
C CYS A 133 -19.26 14.19 -2.49
N VAL A 134 -20.19 15.10 -2.16
CA VAL A 134 -20.50 15.47 -0.77
C VAL A 134 -21.07 14.28 -0.01
N GLU A 135 -21.99 13.54 -0.62
CA GLU A 135 -22.59 12.37 0.01
C GLU A 135 -21.56 11.27 0.30
N TYR A 136 -20.73 10.94 -0.66
CA TYR A 136 -19.67 9.93 -0.48
C TYR A 136 -18.65 10.35 0.58
N LEU A 137 -18.09 11.56 0.42
CA LEU A 137 -17.00 12.03 1.28
C LEU A 137 -17.49 12.23 2.73
N SER A 138 -18.67 12.80 2.94
CA SER A 138 -19.23 13.00 4.30
C SER A 138 -19.37 11.67 5.05
N ARG A 139 -19.87 10.63 4.40
CA ARG A 139 -20.02 9.30 5.03
C ARG A 139 -18.68 8.60 5.20
N TYR A 140 -17.74 8.74 4.24
CA TYR A 140 -16.40 8.18 4.34
C TYR A 140 -15.59 8.76 5.50
N LEU A 141 -15.69 10.08 5.73
CA LEU A 141 -14.95 10.79 6.79
C LEU A 141 -15.34 10.32 8.20
N ILE A 142 -16.57 9.84 8.43
CA ILE A 142 -16.98 9.26 9.71
C ILE A 142 -16.10 8.06 10.10
N PHE A 143 -15.63 7.32 9.10
CA PHE A 143 -14.81 6.12 9.29
C PHE A 143 -13.30 6.39 9.30
N THR A 144 -12.87 7.66 9.32
CA THR A 144 -11.43 8.00 9.29
C THR A 144 -10.67 7.33 10.45
N VAL A 145 -11.21 7.34 11.67
CA VAL A 145 -10.58 6.66 12.82
C VAL A 145 -10.49 5.14 12.61
N PRO A 146 -11.56 4.41 12.26
CA PRO A 146 -11.48 3.00 11.88
C PRO A 146 -10.45 2.71 10.77
N ILE A 147 -10.34 3.56 9.76
CA ILE A 147 -9.39 3.41 8.64
C ILE A 147 -7.94 3.49 9.16
N LEU A 148 -7.63 4.51 9.97
CA LEU A 148 -6.30 4.65 10.56
C LEU A 148 -5.98 3.45 11.47
N LEU A 149 -6.91 3.03 12.30
CA LEU A 149 -6.73 1.88 13.19
C LEU A 149 -6.58 0.57 12.42
N MET A 150 -7.33 0.37 11.34
CA MET A 150 -7.24 -0.81 10.49
C MET A 150 -5.81 -1.01 9.95
N ASN A 151 -5.24 0.03 9.30
CA ASN A 151 -3.88 -0.03 8.76
C ASN A 151 -2.84 -0.30 9.85
N ASN A 152 -2.95 0.39 10.98
CA ASN A 152 -2.04 0.22 12.11
C ASN A 152 -2.14 -1.17 12.71
N PHE A 153 -3.35 -1.64 13.04
CA PHE A 153 -3.52 -2.97 13.62
C PHE A 153 -3.15 -4.10 12.66
N THR A 154 -3.35 -3.92 11.36
CA THR A 154 -2.85 -4.86 10.34
C THR A 154 -1.35 -5.07 10.50
N LEU A 155 -0.53 -4.01 10.50
CA LEU A 155 0.92 -4.12 10.62
C LEU A 155 1.37 -4.54 12.03
N TYR A 156 0.71 -4.08 13.08
CA TYR A 156 1.04 -4.51 14.45
C TYR A 156 0.64 -5.97 14.73
N MET A 157 -0.39 -6.51 14.09
CA MET A 157 -0.70 -7.95 14.13
C MET A 157 0.43 -8.75 13.46
N ILE A 158 0.92 -8.31 12.30
CA ILE A 158 2.06 -8.93 11.63
C ILE A 158 3.29 -8.89 12.56
N ALA A 159 3.61 -7.73 13.12
CA ALA A 159 4.71 -7.53 14.06
C ALA A 159 4.56 -8.38 15.36
N SER A 160 3.33 -8.69 15.77
CA SER A 160 3.00 -9.51 16.94
C SER A 160 2.85 -10.99 16.61
N GLU A 161 3.44 -11.49 15.53
CA GLU A 161 3.41 -12.89 15.09
C GLU A 161 2.00 -13.42 14.73
N LYS A 162 1.07 -12.51 14.45
CA LYS A 162 -0.33 -12.82 14.12
C LYS A 162 -0.68 -12.49 12.66
N ALA A 163 0.28 -12.66 11.74
CA ALA A 163 0.07 -12.37 10.31
C ALA A 163 -1.13 -13.13 9.71
N GLY A 164 -1.34 -14.39 10.12
CA GLY A 164 -2.53 -15.15 9.72
C GLY A 164 -3.85 -14.55 10.21
N LEU A 165 -3.87 -13.96 11.40
CA LEU A 165 -5.06 -13.28 11.92
C LEU A 165 -5.29 -11.96 11.16
N SER A 166 -4.23 -11.22 10.84
CA SER A 166 -4.30 -10.03 9.99
C SER A 166 -4.93 -10.35 8.63
N LEU A 167 -4.50 -11.45 7.99
CA LEU A 167 -5.11 -11.96 6.75
C LEU A 167 -6.61 -12.24 6.93
N VAL A 168 -6.98 -13.01 7.96
CA VAL A 168 -8.39 -13.37 8.20
C VAL A 168 -9.25 -12.12 8.41
N CYS A 169 -8.78 -11.15 9.20
CA CYS A 169 -9.51 -9.89 9.44
C CYS A 169 -9.66 -9.08 8.16
N SER A 170 -8.60 -8.98 7.33
CA SER A 170 -8.65 -8.24 6.06
C SER A 170 -9.59 -8.91 5.05
N VAL A 171 -9.56 -10.25 4.95
CA VAL A 171 -10.48 -11.00 4.09
C VAL A 171 -11.92 -10.86 4.57
N ALA A 172 -12.16 -11.00 5.87
CA ALA A 172 -13.50 -10.83 6.46
C ALA A 172 -14.05 -9.42 6.23
N GLY A 173 -13.20 -8.39 6.39
CA GLY A 173 -13.56 -7.00 6.12
C GLY A 173 -13.90 -6.76 4.65
N GLY A 174 -13.10 -7.30 3.72
CA GLY A 174 -13.36 -7.18 2.28
C GLY A 174 -14.61 -7.92 1.82
N VAL A 175 -14.85 -9.14 2.35
CA VAL A 175 -16.08 -9.90 2.06
C VAL A 175 -17.31 -9.18 2.63
N LEU A 176 -17.20 -8.65 3.85
CA LEU A 176 -18.28 -7.86 4.44
C LEU A 176 -18.59 -6.61 3.63
N ASN A 177 -17.55 -5.89 3.18
CA ASN A 177 -17.75 -4.72 2.33
C ASN A 177 -18.48 -5.10 1.03
N MET A 178 -18.04 -6.11 0.28
CA MET A 178 -18.73 -6.55 -0.96
C MET A 178 -20.20 -6.94 -0.70
N ALA A 179 -20.47 -7.61 0.42
CA ALA A 179 -21.85 -7.95 0.80
C ALA A 179 -22.68 -6.71 1.14
N LEU A 180 -22.06 -5.74 1.85
CA LEU A 180 -22.70 -4.47 2.19
C LEU A 180 -22.89 -3.55 0.99
N ASP A 181 -21.95 -3.54 0.02
CA ASP A 181 -22.11 -2.79 -1.23
C ASP A 181 -23.37 -3.26 -1.96
N TYR A 182 -23.52 -4.57 -2.13
CA TYR A 182 -24.74 -5.10 -2.72
C TYR A 182 -25.99 -4.74 -1.90
N ALA A 183 -25.95 -4.95 -0.58
CA ALA A 183 -27.11 -4.67 0.28
C ALA A 183 -27.47 -3.18 0.33
N LEU A 184 -26.51 -2.29 0.59
CA LEU A 184 -26.75 -0.87 0.77
C LEU A 184 -27.05 -0.14 -0.54
N ILE A 185 -26.40 -0.57 -1.65
CA ILE A 185 -26.62 0.06 -2.95
C ILE A 185 -27.83 -0.53 -3.65
N ALA A 186 -27.90 -1.87 -3.81
CA ALA A 186 -28.92 -2.50 -4.64
C ALA A 186 -30.24 -2.78 -3.90
N VAL A 187 -30.21 -3.06 -2.58
CA VAL A 187 -31.42 -3.41 -1.81
C VAL A 187 -31.99 -2.20 -1.08
N PHE A 188 -31.13 -1.42 -0.42
CA PHE A 188 -31.55 -0.25 0.36
C PHE A 188 -31.52 1.07 -0.41
N ASP A 189 -31.06 1.07 -1.66
CA ASP A 189 -31.00 2.24 -2.57
C ASP A 189 -30.28 3.46 -1.94
N MET A 190 -29.21 3.19 -1.19
CA MET A 190 -28.43 4.23 -0.52
C MET A 190 -27.41 4.92 -1.44
N GLY A 191 -27.38 4.58 -2.72
CA GLY A 191 -26.50 5.20 -3.71
C GLY A 191 -25.02 5.18 -3.34
N VAL A 192 -24.29 6.25 -3.72
CA VAL A 192 -22.85 6.42 -3.44
C VAL A 192 -22.54 6.44 -1.94
N GLY A 193 -23.44 6.95 -1.14
CA GLY A 193 -23.28 6.95 0.31
C GLY A 193 -23.30 5.56 0.92
N GLY A 194 -24.03 4.62 0.31
CA GLY A 194 -24.02 3.20 0.67
C GLY A 194 -22.65 2.59 0.48
N ALA A 195 -21.97 2.87 -0.66
CA ALA A 195 -20.60 2.43 -0.93
C ALA A 195 -19.60 2.94 0.13
N ALA A 196 -19.70 4.23 0.51
CA ALA A 196 -18.82 4.80 1.54
C ALA A 196 -19.01 4.10 2.91
N VAL A 197 -20.25 3.83 3.30
CA VAL A 197 -20.58 3.13 4.55
C VAL A 197 -20.10 1.68 4.50
N ALA A 198 -20.31 0.97 3.40
CA ALA A 198 -19.84 -0.40 3.21
C ALA A 198 -18.33 -0.50 3.38
N THR A 199 -17.58 0.40 2.73
CA THR A 199 -16.12 0.49 2.84
C THR A 199 -15.68 0.76 4.29
N GLY A 200 -16.31 1.73 4.95
CA GLY A 200 -16.01 2.08 6.34
C GLY A 200 -16.28 0.94 7.32
N LEU A 201 -17.40 0.23 7.16
CA LEU A 201 -17.73 -0.95 7.98
C LEU A 201 -16.79 -2.12 7.72
N GLY A 202 -16.40 -2.37 6.46
CA GLY A 202 -15.40 -3.36 6.10
C GLY A 202 -14.06 -3.12 6.81
N TYR A 203 -13.56 -1.90 6.81
CA TYR A 203 -12.34 -1.52 7.52
C TYR A 203 -12.48 -1.59 9.05
N SER A 204 -13.68 -1.35 9.57
CA SER A 204 -13.98 -1.44 11.00
C SER A 204 -13.80 -2.84 11.56
N VAL A 205 -13.93 -3.90 10.75
CA VAL A 205 -13.70 -5.29 11.18
C VAL A 205 -12.29 -5.47 11.74
N THR A 206 -11.27 -5.05 11.00
CA THR A 206 -9.88 -5.14 11.45
C THR A 206 -9.60 -4.19 12.61
N ALA A 207 -10.18 -2.99 12.62
CA ALA A 207 -10.04 -2.04 13.72
C ALA A 207 -10.58 -2.64 15.04
N VAL A 208 -11.79 -3.18 15.02
CA VAL A 208 -12.42 -3.82 16.20
C VAL A 208 -11.64 -5.07 16.63
N ALA A 209 -11.28 -5.94 15.68
CA ALA A 209 -10.47 -7.12 15.97
C ALA A 209 -9.13 -6.74 16.63
N GLY A 210 -8.47 -5.68 16.17
CA GLY A 210 -7.25 -5.15 16.75
C GLY A 210 -7.42 -4.71 18.18
N LEU A 211 -8.49 -3.98 18.50
CA LEU A 211 -8.80 -3.59 19.87
C LEU A 211 -8.92 -4.82 20.79
N PHE A 212 -9.63 -5.87 20.36
CA PHE A 212 -9.75 -7.11 21.15
C PHE A 212 -8.41 -7.85 21.29
N VAL A 213 -7.64 -7.94 20.22
CA VAL A 213 -6.35 -8.66 20.21
C VAL A 213 -5.35 -8.02 21.15
N PHE A 214 -5.23 -6.70 21.09
CA PHE A 214 -4.25 -5.94 21.85
C PHE A 214 -4.71 -5.56 23.27
N SER A 215 -5.98 -5.75 23.61
CA SER A 215 -6.45 -5.70 24.99
C SER A 215 -6.01 -6.92 25.80
N ARG A 216 -5.63 -8.02 25.16
CA ARG A 216 -5.20 -9.25 25.84
C ARG A 216 -3.73 -9.19 26.20
N LYS A 217 -3.38 -9.27 27.50
CA LYS A 217 -1.98 -9.26 28.01
C LYS A 217 -1.09 -10.39 27.46
N LYS A 218 -1.68 -11.45 26.89
CA LYS A 218 -0.96 -12.57 26.24
C LYS A 218 -0.36 -12.21 24.86
N SER A 219 -0.71 -11.06 24.28
CA SER A 219 -0.13 -10.61 23.01
C SER A 219 1.26 -10.03 23.24
N LEU A 220 2.16 -10.20 22.27
CA LEU A 220 3.52 -9.64 22.30
C LEU A 220 3.45 -8.11 22.53
N LEU A 221 2.63 -7.41 21.74
CA LEU A 221 2.18 -6.06 21.98
C LEU A 221 0.80 -6.10 22.64
N HIS A 222 0.57 -5.27 23.63
CA HIS A 222 -0.74 -5.09 24.27
C HIS A 222 -0.84 -3.70 24.86
N PHE A 223 -2.06 -3.20 25.05
CA PHE A 223 -2.29 -1.89 25.63
C PHE A 223 -1.77 -1.80 27.07
N THR A 224 -1.05 -0.72 27.32
CA THR A 224 -0.52 -0.34 28.62
C THR A 224 -0.74 1.14 28.85
N LYS A 225 -0.27 1.69 29.95
CA LYS A 225 -0.31 3.15 30.16
C LYS A 225 0.57 3.84 29.10
N PRO A 226 0.02 4.76 28.28
CA PRO A 226 0.79 5.41 27.23
C PRO A 226 1.87 6.34 27.81
N ALA A 227 3.03 6.37 27.17
CA ALA A 227 4.06 7.35 27.47
C ALA A 227 4.13 8.39 26.34
N PHE A 228 3.82 9.65 26.66
CA PHE A 228 3.81 10.74 25.70
C PHE A 228 5.24 11.15 25.33
N ARG A 229 5.80 10.54 24.27
CA ARG A 229 7.18 10.78 23.80
C ARG A 229 7.16 11.36 22.38
N GLY A 230 7.26 12.67 22.22
CA GLY A 230 7.27 13.31 20.89
C GLY A 230 8.35 12.78 19.95
N LYS A 231 9.50 12.32 20.48
CA LYS A 231 10.56 11.67 19.68
C LYS A 231 10.10 10.38 19.02
N VAL A 232 9.19 9.63 19.66
CA VAL A 232 8.63 8.39 19.10
C VAL A 232 7.71 8.71 17.93
N LEU A 233 6.86 9.72 18.09
CA LEU A 233 5.99 10.19 17.00
C LEU A 233 6.81 10.73 15.82
N ALA A 234 7.81 11.57 16.08
CA ALA A 234 8.70 12.07 15.04
C ALA A 234 9.45 10.93 14.33
N GLY A 235 9.92 9.93 15.10
CA GLY A 235 10.54 8.72 14.53
C GLY A 235 9.58 7.90 13.67
N ALA A 236 8.34 7.72 14.11
CA ALA A 236 7.32 7.03 13.32
C ALA A 236 6.99 7.80 12.03
N ALA A 237 6.78 9.11 12.11
CA ALA A 237 6.50 9.94 10.95
C ALA A 237 7.66 9.95 9.95
N THR A 238 8.91 10.16 10.40
CA THR A 238 10.07 10.18 9.49
C THR A 238 10.35 8.82 8.87
N ASN A 239 10.21 7.71 9.60
CA ASN A 239 10.43 6.38 9.05
C ASN A 239 9.33 5.97 8.06
N GLY A 240 8.08 6.39 8.26
CA GLY A 240 6.98 6.08 7.37
C GLY A 240 6.75 7.09 6.24
N CYS A 241 7.52 8.18 6.19
CA CYS A 241 7.38 9.24 5.19
C CYS A 241 7.50 8.71 3.74
N SER A 242 8.28 7.66 3.51
CA SER A 242 8.41 6.98 2.22
C SER A 242 7.08 6.44 1.70
N GLU A 243 6.31 5.78 2.56
CA GLU A 243 5.01 5.21 2.20
C GLU A 243 3.98 6.32 1.94
N MET A 244 3.99 7.36 2.78
CA MET A 244 3.15 8.53 2.55
C MET A 244 3.44 9.19 1.20
N ALA A 245 4.73 9.41 0.88
CA ALA A 245 5.14 10.00 -0.38
C ALA A 245 4.69 9.14 -1.58
N THR A 246 4.87 7.83 -1.50
CA THR A 246 4.44 6.90 -2.56
C THR A 246 2.92 6.96 -2.77
N ALA A 247 2.14 6.95 -1.70
CA ALA A 247 0.68 7.01 -1.78
C ALA A 247 0.19 8.30 -2.44
N LEU A 248 0.73 9.46 -2.05
CA LEU A 248 0.35 10.76 -2.60
C LEU A 248 0.74 10.92 -4.07
N VAL A 249 1.91 10.40 -4.45
CA VAL A 249 2.42 10.51 -5.82
C VAL A 249 1.69 9.60 -6.80
N THR A 250 1.15 8.47 -6.34
CA THR A 250 0.47 7.50 -7.22
C THR A 250 -0.65 8.14 -8.05
N GLY A 251 -1.47 9.00 -7.46
CA GLY A 251 -2.52 9.72 -8.17
C GLY A 251 -1.99 10.64 -9.28
N ILE A 252 -0.91 11.37 -9.00
CA ILE A 252 -0.27 12.28 -9.96
C ILE A 252 0.27 11.50 -11.16
N ILE A 253 0.93 10.39 -10.90
CA ILE A 253 1.50 9.53 -11.96
C ILE A 253 0.40 8.91 -12.82
N THR A 254 -0.69 8.42 -12.21
CA THR A 254 -1.83 7.90 -12.96
C THR A 254 -2.43 8.97 -13.87
N MET A 255 -2.62 10.19 -13.36
CA MET A 255 -3.11 11.31 -14.16
C MET A 255 -2.16 11.63 -15.32
N MET A 256 -0.85 11.61 -15.10
CA MET A 256 0.16 11.88 -16.11
C MET A 256 0.15 10.80 -17.23
N PHE A 257 0.03 9.52 -16.87
CA PHE A 257 -0.14 8.43 -17.84
C PHE A 257 -1.40 8.62 -18.68
N ASN A 258 -2.54 8.87 -18.04
CA ASN A 258 -3.81 9.05 -18.71
C ASN A 258 -3.77 10.26 -19.66
N TRP A 259 -3.24 11.41 -19.22
CA TRP A 259 -3.10 12.60 -20.03
C TRP A 259 -2.18 12.39 -21.24
N THR A 260 -1.04 11.73 -21.04
CA THR A 260 -0.09 11.45 -22.12
C THR A 260 -0.72 10.48 -23.13
N MET A 261 -1.37 9.41 -22.67
CA MET A 261 -2.04 8.46 -23.57
C MET A 261 -3.22 9.08 -24.32
N LEU A 262 -4.00 9.89 -23.64
CA LEU A 262 -5.11 10.61 -24.30
C LEU A 262 -4.61 11.47 -25.46
N ARG A 263 -3.45 12.11 -25.29
CA ARG A 263 -2.83 12.96 -26.31
C ARG A 263 -2.24 12.17 -27.48
N TYR A 264 -1.68 10.99 -27.26
CA TYR A 264 -0.99 10.20 -28.30
C TYR A 264 -1.89 9.19 -29.02
N VAL A 265 -2.88 8.64 -28.34
CA VAL A 265 -3.71 7.52 -28.82
C VAL A 265 -5.20 7.84 -28.74
N GLY A 266 -5.61 8.65 -27.75
CA GLY A 266 -7.02 8.87 -27.44
C GLY A 266 -7.53 7.99 -26.32
N GLU A 267 -8.85 7.79 -26.27
CA GLU A 267 -9.54 7.05 -25.18
C GLU A 267 -9.12 5.58 -25.10
N ASP A 268 -8.89 4.94 -26.25
CA ASP A 268 -8.40 3.55 -26.29
C ASP A 268 -7.05 3.38 -25.59
N GLY A 269 -6.18 4.40 -25.69
CA GLY A 269 -4.91 4.44 -24.97
C GLY A 269 -5.09 4.51 -23.46
N VAL A 270 -6.01 5.30 -22.97
CA VAL A 270 -6.34 5.41 -21.53
C VAL A 270 -6.89 4.09 -21.00
N ALA A 271 -7.77 3.43 -21.77
CA ALA A 271 -8.28 2.12 -21.41
C ALA A 271 -7.16 1.07 -21.34
N ALA A 272 -6.23 1.08 -22.30
CA ALA A 272 -5.07 0.17 -22.28
C ALA A 272 -4.16 0.41 -21.07
N VAL A 273 -3.89 1.67 -20.69
CA VAL A 273 -3.14 2.02 -19.48
C VAL A 273 -3.80 1.45 -18.23
N THR A 274 -5.12 1.61 -18.11
CA THR A 274 -5.88 1.12 -16.96
C THR A 274 -5.70 -0.39 -16.78
N ILE A 275 -5.79 -1.17 -17.87
CA ILE A 275 -5.57 -2.62 -17.85
C ILE A 275 -4.16 -2.95 -17.32
N ILE A 276 -3.14 -2.28 -17.85
CA ILE A 276 -1.74 -2.51 -17.46
C ILE A 276 -1.52 -2.12 -16.01
N MET A 277 -2.09 -1.00 -15.54
CA MET A 277 -1.99 -0.58 -14.15
C MET A 277 -2.58 -1.61 -13.18
N TYR A 278 -3.69 -2.28 -13.53
CA TYR A 278 -4.22 -3.38 -12.72
C TYR A 278 -3.26 -4.57 -12.65
N VAL A 279 -2.62 -4.94 -13.77
CA VAL A 279 -1.62 -6.03 -13.79
C VAL A 279 -0.42 -5.68 -12.91
N LEU A 280 0.11 -4.46 -13.04
CA LEU A 280 1.24 -3.97 -12.25
C LEU A 280 0.88 -3.86 -10.76
N MET A 281 -0.33 -3.40 -10.42
CA MET A 281 -0.82 -3.30 -9.05
C MET A 281 -0.88 -4.69 -8.40
N PHE A 282 -1.45 -5.67 -9.10
CA PHE A 282 -1.54 -7.04 -8.62
C PHE A 282 -0.15 -7.67 -8.41
N ALA A 283 0.77 -7.50 -9.36
CA ALA A 283 2.14 -7.98 -9.23
C ALA A 283 2.90 -7.25 -8.09
N SER A 284 2.73 -5.93 -7.95
CA SER A 284 3.35 -5.15 -6.88
C SER A 284 2.86 -5.55 -5.49
N SER A 285 1.62 -6.04 -5.36
CA SER A 285 1.07 -6.50 -4.08
C SER A 285 1.83 -7.70 -3.51
N LEU A 286 2.41 -8.56 -4.37
CA LEU A 286 3.24 -9.68 -3.95
C LEU A 286 4.51 -9.19 -3.24
N TYR A 287 5.16 -8.19 -3.81
CA TYR A 287 6.40 -7.61 -3.26
C TYR A 287 6.15 -6.81 -1.99
N THR A 288 5.07 -6.02 -1.99
CA THR A 288 4.66 -5.24 -0.82
C THR A 288 4.29 -6.15 0.34
N GLY A 289 3.54 -7.22 0.07
CA GLY A 289 3.17 -8.21 1.08
C GLY A 289 4.38 -8.93 1.67
N TYR A 290 5.36 -9.28 0.82
CA TYR A 290 6.62 -9.85 1.29
C TYR A 290 7.38 -8.84 2.18
N SER A 291 7.52 -7.59 1.72
CA SER A 291 8.21 -6.54 2.46
C SER A 291 7.58 -6.29 3.83
N TYR A 292 6.25 -6.18 3.91
CA TYR A 292 5.52 -6.01 5.17
C TYR A 292 5.68 -7.21 6.12
N GLY A 293 5.75 -8.42 5.58
CA GLY A 293 5.96 -9.63 6.38
C GLY A 293 7.34 -9.69 7.03
N VAL A 294 8.39 -9.23 6.34
CA VAL A 294 9.78 -9.31 6.84
C VAL A 294 10.24 -8.04 7.56
N ALA A 295 9.61 -6.90 7.34
CA ALA A 295 10.00 -5.63 7.96
C ALA A 295 10.10 -5.69 9.50
N PRO A 296 9.15 -6.28 10.24
CA PRO A 296 9.28 -6.41 11.69
C PRO A 296 10.49 -7.23 12.13
N MET A 297 10.87 -8.27 11.36
CA MET A 297 12.05 -9.09 11.64
C MET A 297 13.34 -8.30 11.44
N ILE A 298 13.42 -7.49 10.38
CA ILE A 298 14.56 -6.59 10.11
C ILE A 298 14.71 -5.60 11.27
N SER A 299 13.61 -4.94 11.67
CA SER A 299 13.62 -3.97 12.78
C SER A 299 14.04 -4.60 14.10
N TYR A 300 13.56 -5.82 14.39
CA TYR A 300 13.88 -6.56 15.60
C TYR A 300 15.37 -6.93 15.65
N TYR A 301 15.92 -7.57 14.59
CA TYR A 301 17.33 -7.95 14.56
C TYR A 301 18.27 -6.75 14.54
N TYR A 302 17.87 -5.66 13.92
CA TYR A 302 18.61 -4.40 14.00
C TYR A 302 18.62 -3.85 15.44
N GLY A 303 17.51 -3.92 16.16
CA GLY A 303 17.44 -3.54 17.58
C GLY A 303 18.24 -4.47 18.49
N GLU A 304 18.22 -5.78 18.21
CA GLU A 304 19.03 -6.80 18.90
C GLU A 304 20.53 -6.64 18.64
N GLN A 305 20.94 -5.81 17.67
CA GLN A 305 22.32 -5.69 17.19
C GLN A 305 22.90 -7.02 16.71
N ASN A 306 22.07 -7.87 16.11
CA ASN A 306 22.44 -9.18 15.63
C ASN A 306 22.71 -9.14 14.12
N ASP A 307 23.90 -8.68 13.77
CA ASP A 307 24.32 -8.49 12.39
C ASP A 307 24.28 -9.80 11.58
N GLU A 308 24.57 -10.94 12.21
CA GLU A 308 24.55 -12.24 11.53
C GLU A 308 23.13 -12.62 11.07
N LYS A 309 22.15 -12.54 11.98
CA LYS A 309 20.74 -12.80 11.65
C LYS A 309 20.20 -11.78 10.64
N LEU A 310 20.54 -10.50 10.81
CA LEU A 310 20.13 -9.41 9.91
C LEU A 310 20.66 -9.65 8.49
N LYS A 311 21.94 -9.90 8.36
CA LYS A 311 22.59 -10.21 7.07
C LYS A 311 21.97 -11.42 6.40
N LYS A 312 21.77 -12.51 7.15
CA LYS A 312 21.15 -13.73 6.62
C LYS A 312 19.72 -13.48 6.17
N LEU A 313 18.93 -12.72 6.94
CA LEU A 313 17.56 -12.35 6.57
C LEU A 313 17.52 -11.56 5.26
N ILE A 314 18.37 -10.53 5.13
CA ILE A 314 18.44 -9.71 3.92
C ILE A 314 18.88 -10.54 2.70
N GLN A 315 19.89 -11.40 2.85
CA GLN A 315 20.34 -12.27 1.76
C GLN A 315 19.26 -13.24 1.28
N VAL A 316 18.54 -13.88 2.23
CA VAL A 316 17.43 -14.78 1.89
C VAL A 316 16.29 -13.98 1.24
N SER A 317 15.98 -12.78 1.75
CA SER A 317 14.95 -11.91 1.19
C SER A 317 15.24 -11.51 -0.26
N LEU A 318 16.48 -11.13 -0.57
CA LEU A 318 16.88 -10.81 -1.95
C LEU A 318 16.71 -11.99 -2.90
N ARG A 319 17.02 -13.22 -2.45
CA ARG A 319 16.80 -14.44 -3.24
C ARG A 319 15.33 -14.74 -3.46
N VAL A 320 14.51 -14.55 -2.43
CA VAL A 320 13.04 -14.74 -2.52
C VAL A 320 12.44 -13.73 -3.50
N ILE A 321 12.83 -12.46 -3.40
CA ILE A 321 12.39 -11.40 -4.31
C ILE A 321 12.81 -11.71 -5.75
N ALA A 322 14.04 -12.14 -5.97
CA ALA A 322 14.49 -12.58 -7.29
C ALA A 322 13.62 -13.71 -7.84
N GLY A 323 13.28 -14.70 -7.01
CA GLY A 323 12.38 -15.79 -7.38
C GLY A 323 10.96 -15.31 -7.73
N ILE A 324 10.39 -14.44 -6.89
CA ILE A 324 9.07 -13.83 -7.15
C ILE A 324 9.13 -12.99 -8.44
N SER A 325 10.19 -12.19 -8.65
CA SER A 325 10.36 -11.37 -9.85
C SER A 325 10.42 -12.22 -11.12
N LEU A 326 11.21 -13.29 -11.13
CA LEU A 326 11.27 -14.21 -12.26
C LEU A 326 9.92 -14.88 -12.52
N ALA A 327 9.23 -15.32 -11.48
CA ALA A 327 7.91 -15.93 -11.60
C ALA A 327 6.86 -14.95 -12.13
N THR A 328 6.84 -13.71 -11.63
CA THR A 328 5.88 -12.68 -12.06
C THR A 328 6.16 -12.19 -13.49
N VAL A 329 7.41 -11.99 -13.87
CA VAL A 329 7.81 -11.66 -15.24
C VAL A 329 7.41 -12.80 -16.18
N GLY A 330 7.75 -14.04 -15.85
CA GLY A 330 7.39 -15.22 -16.65
C GLY A 330 5.87 -15.37 -16.79
N ALA A 331 5.14 -15.29 -15.69
CA ALA A 331 3.67 -15.37 -15.69
C ALA A 331 3.03 -14.23 -16.49
N SER A 332 3.44 -12.97 -16.25
CA SER A 332 2.88 -11.81 -16.96
C SER A 332 3.19 -11.86 -18.46
N PHE A 333 4.37 -12.30 -18.86
CA PHE A 333 4.73 -12.44 -20.27
C PHE A 333 3.97 -13.57 -20.98
N LEU A 334 3.92 -14.74 -20.36
CA LEU A 334 3.22 -15.92 -20.92
C LEU A 334 1.69 -15.73 -20.93
N LEU A 335 1.15 -15.12 -19.87
CA LEU A 335 -0.28 -14.91 -19.70
C LEU A 335 -0.76 -13.54 -20.19
N THR A 336 0.07 -12.76 -20.90
CA THR A 336 -0.32 -11.42 -21.38
C THR A 336 -1.66 -11.44 -22.12
N ARG A 337 -1.84 -12.35 -23.09
CA ARG A 337 -3.08 -12.44 -23.86
C ARG A 337 -4.29 -12.80 -23.00
N PRO A 338 -4.28 -13.88 -22.20
CA PRO A 338 -5.37 -14.19 -21.28
C PRO A 338 -5.68 -13.06 -20.30
N LEU A 339 -4.65 -12.42 -19.71
CA LEU A 339 -4.83 -11.32 -18.77
C LEU A 339 -5.54 -10.11 -19.40
N VAL A 340 -5.12 -9.72 -20.60
CA VAL A 340 -5.77 -8.63 -21.34
C VAL A 340 -7.18 -9.02 -21.78
N SER A 341 -7.42 -10.30 -22.15
CA SER A 341 -8.73 -10.79 -22.58
C SER A 341 -9.80 -10.73 -21.48
N VAL A 342 -9.41 -10.66 -20.21
CA VAL A 342 -10.34 -10.45 -19.08
C VAL A 342 -11.03 -9.08 -19.18
N PHE A 343 -10.32 -8.07 -19.71
CA PHE A 343 -10.77 -6.68 -19.74
C PHE A 343 -11.20 -6.21 -21.14
N ALA A 344 -10.57 -6.72 -22.20
CA ALA A 344 -10.81 -6.30 -23.56
C ALA A 344 -10.90 -7.52 -24.48
N ARG A 345 -11.94 -7.57 -25.33
CA ARG A 345 -12.08 -8.64 -26.35
C ARG A 345 -11.01 -8.49 -27.44
N PRO A 346 -10.58 -9.58 -28.10
CA PRO A 346 -9.57 -9.55 -29.15
C PRO A 346 -9.90 -8.68 -30.37
N ASP A 347 -11.18 -8.43 -30.63
CA ASP A 347 -11.70 -7.55 -31.70
C ASP A 347 -11.72 -6.07 -31.33
N ASN A 348 -11.50 -5.73 -30.05
CA ASN A 348 -11.47 -4.35 -29.57
C ASN A 348 -10.12 -3.69 -29.89
N PRO A 349 -10.08 -2.43 -30.40
CA PRO A 349 -8.85 -1.66 -30.65
C PRO A 349 -7.91 -1.54 -29.44
N VAL A 350 -8.43 -1.55 -28.22
CA VAL A 350 -7.67 -1.53 -26.96
C VAL A 350 -6.79 -2.76 -26.79
N TYR A 351 -7.23 -3.93 -27.32
CA TYR A 351 -6.56 -5.20 -27.10
C TYR A 351 -5.09 -5.24 -27.57
N PRO A 352 -4.76 -4.92 -28.83
CA PRO A 352 -3.38 -4.93 -29.32
C PRO A 352 -2.50 -3.91 -28.58
N LEU A 353 -3.06 -2.74 -28.21
CA LEU A 353 -2.36 -1.71 -27.43
C LEU A 353 -2.00 -2.25 -26.03
N ALA A 354 -2.97 -2.85 -25.34
CA ALA A 354 -2.76 -3.39 -24.00
C ALA A 354 -1.81 -4.60 -24.02
N VAL A 355 -1.88 -5.48 -25.03
CA VAL A 355 -0.94 -6.61 -25.19
C VAL A 355 0.50 -6.11 -25.40
N THR A 356 0.70 -5.13 -26.26
CA THR A 356 2.03 -4.55 -26.52
C THR A 356 2.55 -3.83 -25.27
N GLY A 357 1.72 -2.99 -24.67
CA GLY A 357 2.07 -2.25 -23.45
C GLY A 357 2.38 -3.17 -22.28
N ASN A 358 1.57 -4.22 -22.05
CA ASN A 358 1.83 -5.17 -20.96
C ASN A 358 3.15 -5.91 -21.15
N ARG A 359 3.48 -6.35 -22.37
CA ARG A 359 4.77 -7.02 -22.65
C ARG A 359 5.97 -6.12 -22.34
N ILE A 360 5.89 -4.85 -22.68
CA ILE A 360 6.96 -3.87 -22.39
C ILE A 360 7.02 -3.60 -20.88
N CYS A 361 5.87 -3.29 -20.26
CA CYS A 361 5.80 -2.98 -18.83
C CYS A 361 6.15 -4.18 -17.93
N THR A 362 5.97 -5.42 -18.40
CA THR A 362 6.38 -6.64 -17.68
C THR A 362 7.86 -6.62 -17.29
N ILE A 363 8.72 -5.98 -18.08
CA ILE A 363 10.16 -5.85 -17.77
C ILE A 363 10.35 -5.12 -16.43
N ALA A 364 9.50 -4.15 -16.11
CA ALA A 364 9.56 -3.43 -14.84
C ALA A 364 9.39 -4.34 -13.62
N LEU A 365 8.60 -5.42 -13.74
CA LEU A 365 8.35 -6.36 -12.64
C LEU A 365 9.63 -7.02 -12.12
N PHE A 366 10.67 -7.11 -12.96
CA PHE A 366 11.95 -7.61 -12.52
C PHE A 366 12.62 -6.67 -11.50
N PHE A 367 12.41 -5.36 -11.61
CA PHE A 367 13.06 -4.34 -10.80
C PHE A 367 12.20 -3.88 -9.61
N ILE A 368 10.88 -3.83 -9.78
CA ILE A 368 9.90 -3.33 -8.80
C ILE A 368 10.09 -3.98 -7.43
N GLY A 369 10.26 -5.31 -7.39
CA GLY A 369 10.40 -6.06 -6.15
C GLY A 369 11.61 -5.65 -5.32
N PHE A 370 12.75 -5.46 -5.97
CA PHE A 370 13.98 -5.01 -5.31
C PHE A 370 13.86 -3.59 -4.77
N ASN A 371 13.22 -2.69 -5.54
CA ASN A 371 13.03 -1.30 -5.14
C ASN A 371 12.07 -1.15 -3.96
N ILE A 372 10.94 -1.88 -3.97
CA ILE A 372 9.99 -1.91 -2.84
C ILE A 372 10.68 -2.44 -1.58
N PHE A 373 11.41 -3.54 -1.71
CA PHE A 373 12.12 -4.13 -0.59
C PHE A 373 13.22 -3.20 -0.05
N ALA A 374 14.00 -2.55 -0.91
CA ALA A 374 15.05 -1.63 -0.49
C ALA A 374 14.49 -0.46 0.33
N SER A 375 13.41 0.17 -0.12
CA SER A 375 12.73 1.23 0.63
C SER A 375 12.20 0.70 1.97
N GLY A 376 11.45 -0.41 1.98
CA GLY A 376 10.92 -1.03 3.19
C GLY A 376 12.01 -1.48 4.19
N MET A 377 13.14 -1.99 3.68
CA MET A 377 14.30 -2.35 4.50
C MET A 377 14.89 -1.14 5.22
N PHE A 378 15.10 -0.01 4.52
CA PHE A 378 15.62 1.19 5.17
C PHE A 378 14.62 1.79 6.17
N THR A 379 13.31 1.70 5.92
CA THR A 379 12.27 2.02 6.92
C THR A 379 12.44 1.14 8.17
N ALA A 380 12.58 -0.17 7.98
CA ALA A 380 12.76 -1.13 9.07
C ALA A 380 14.07 -0.93 9.84
N LEU A 381 15.14 -0.49 9.17
CA LEU A 381 16.41 -0.09 9.79
C LEU A 381 16.35 1.28 10.47
N SER A 382 15.16 1.87 10.62
CA SER A 382 14.96 3.21 11.22
C SER A 382 15.70 4.32 10.47
N ASN A 383 15.86 4.19 9.17
CA ASN A 383 16.45 5.21 8.30
C ASN A 383 15.42 5.74 7.29
N GLY A 384 14.43 6.45 7.82
CA GLY A 384 13.32 7.00 7.03
C GLY A 384 13.76 7.97 5.94
N VAL A 385 14.87 8.69 6.13
CA VAL A 385 15.39 9.63 5.13
C VAL A 385 15.82 8.89 3.85
N ILE A 386 16.60 7.83 3.99
CA ILE A 386 17.03 7.04 2.82
C ILE A 386 15.84 6.34 2.18
N SER A 387 14.96 5.76 3.00
CA SER A 387 13.73 5.16 2.52
C SER A 387 12.89 6.17 1.72
N ALA A 388 12.71 7.39 2.22
CA ALA A 388 11.98 8.45 1.53
C ALA A 388 12.66 8.88 0.22
N VAL A 389 13.98 9.01 0.20
CA VAL A 389 14.75 9.32 -1.02
C VAL A 389 14.53 8.23 -2.07
N LEU A 390 14.62 6.94 -1.70
CA LEU A 390 14.40 5.82 -2.61
C LEU A 390 12.98 5.81 -3.14
N ALA A 391 11.99 5.91 -2.25
CA ALA A 391 10.58 5.86 -2.61
C ALA A 391 10.18 7.05 -3.51
N PHE A 392 10.55 8.27 -3.14
CA PHE A 392 10.21 9.47 -3.89
C PHE A 392 10.93 9.54 -5.24
N SER A 393 12.23 9.22 -5.28
CA SER A 393 12.97 9.16 -6.55
C SER A 393 12.36 8.15 -7.51
N ARG A 394 12.02 6.95 -7.02
CA ARG A 394 11.39 5.89 -7.79
C ARG A 394 10.01 6.31 -8.30
N SER A 395 9.13 6.72 -7.38
CA SER A 395 7.72 6.92 -7.69
C SER A 395 7.47 8.23 -8.44
N PHE A 396 8.27 9.26 -8.21
CA PHE A 396 8.05 10.59 -8.81
C PHE A 396 9.15 10.99 -9.77
N VAL A 397 10.39 11.16 -9.29
CA VAL A 397 11.44 11.82 -10.08
C VAL A 397 11.76 11.04 -11.36
N PHE A 398 12.06 9.75 -11.23
CA PHE A 398 12.43 8.93 -12.38
C PHE A 398 11.24 8.68 -13.30
N MET A 399 10.04 8.51 -12.74
CA MET A 399 8.84 8.36 -13.53
C MET A 399 8.50 9.64 -14.32
N LEU A 400 8.63 10.81 -13.69
CA LEU A 400 8.42 12.10 -14.36
C LEU A 400 9.42 12.29 -15.52
N VAL A 401 10.71 12.05 -15.27
CA VAL A 401 11.75 12.19 -16.29
C VAL A 401 11.50 11.24 -17.46
N THR A 402 11.25 9.97 -17.20
CA THR A 402 11.02 8.97 -18.26
C THR A 402 9.75 9.24 -19.06
N MET A 403 8.67 9.68 -18.40
CA MET A 403 7.41 10.05 -19.06
C MET A 403 7.50 11.34 -19.87
N LEU A 404 8.39 12.26 -19.55
CA LEU A 404 8.61 13.46 -20.35
C LEU A 404 9.52 13.19 -21.56
N VAL A 405 10.53 12.34 -21.41
CA VAL A 405 11.58 12.13 -22.42
C VAL A 405 11.23 11.01 -23.40
N LEU A 406 10.82 9.84 -22.89
CA LEU A 406 10.67 8.65 -23.74
C LEU A 406 9.54 8.73 -24.77
N PRO A 407 8.37 9.34 -24.48
CA PRO A 407 7.32 9.51 -25.48
C PRO A 407 7.76 10.41 -26.67
N ILE A 408 8.64 11.38 -26.42
CA ILE A 408 9.18 12.24 -27.49
C ILE A 408 10.08 11.43 -28.42
N LEU A 409 10.85 10.48 -27.88
CA LEU A 409 11.81 9.68 -28.64
C LEU A 409 11.17 8.47 -29.34
N PHE A 410 10.20 7.82 -28.68
CA PHE A 410 9.68 6.51 -29.12
C PHE A 410 8.14 6.51 -29.27
N GLY A 411 7.48 7.66 -29.21
CA GLY A 411 6.02 7.75 -29.32
C GLY A 411 5.31 6.94 -28.24
N VAL A 412 4.27 6.19 -28.64
CA VAL A 412 3.47 5.35 -27.74
C VAL A 412 4.31 4.29 -27.02
N ASN A 413 5.28 3.69 -27.71
CA ASN A 413 6.19 2.72 -27.08
C ASN A 413 7.03 3.36 -25.98
N GLY A 414 7.37 4.65 -26.10
CA GLY A 414 8.05 5.42 -25.06
C GLY A 414 7.23 5.54 -23.79
N ILE A 415 5.89 5.65 -23.89
CA ILE A 415 4.99 5.68 -22.72
C ILE A 415 5.08 4.34 -21.96
N TRP A 416 5.04 3.22 -22.70
CA TRP A 416 5.18 1.88 -22.08
C TRP A 416 6.56 1.64 -21.48
N LEU A 417 7.61 2.15 -22.13
CA LEU A 417 9.00 2.04 -21.65
C LEU A 417 9.28 2.91 -20.42
N ALA A 418 8.44 3.91 -20.13
CA ALA A 418 8.67 4.82 -19.01
C ALA A 418 8.76 4.08 -17.67
N THR A 419 7.86 3.14 -17.40
CA THR A 419 7.89 2.36 -16.15
C THR A 419 9.12 1.48 -16.02
N PRO A 420 9.50 0.61 -17.00
CA PRO A 420 10.74 -0.15 -16.92
C PRO A 420 12.00 0.70 -16.75
N ALA A 421 12.09 1.83 -17.46
CA ALA A 421 13.23 2.72 -17.37
C ALA A 421 13.33 3.41 -16.01
N ALA A 422 12.22 3.92 -15.48
CA ALA A 422 12.17 4.51 -14.14
C ALA A 422 12.56 3.51 -13.05
N GLU A 423 12.05 2.28 -13.14
CA GLU A 423 12.37 1.22 -12.18
C GLU A 423 13.83 0.75 -12.27
N LEU A 424 14.43 0.75 -13.46
CA LEU A 424 15.86 0.47 -13.65
C LEU A 424 16.73 1.57 -13.02
N MET A 425 16.37 2.84 -13.21
CA MET A 425 17.07 3.97 -12.57
C MET A 425 16.94 3.88 -11.04
N ALA A 426 15.75 3.53 -10.55
CA ALA A 426 15.50 3.31 -9.14
C ALA A 426 16.33 2.14 -8.59
N LEU A 427 16.47 1.05 -9.34
CA LEU A 427 17.31 -0.08 -8.94
C LEU A 427 18.78 0.32 -8.81
N ALA A 428 19.30 1.13 -9.74
CA ALA A 428 20.68 1.63 -9.66
C ALA A 428 20.89 2.49 -8.39
N LEU A 429 19.92 3.37 -8.05
CA LEU A 429 19.98 4.15 -6.82
C LEU A 429 19.83 3.26 -5.58
N SER A 430 18.95 2.27 -5.60
CA SER A 430 18.76 1.29 -4.52
C SER A 430 20.03 0.49 -4.26
N ALA A 431 20.67 0.00 -5.32
CA ALA A 431 21.94 -0.73 -5.24
C ALA A 431 23.07 0.16 -4.70
N PHE A 432 23.16 1.41 -5.15
CA PHE A 432 24.13 2.37 -4.63
C PHE A 432 23.95 2.61 -3.14
N MET A 433 22.72 2.87 -2.68
CA MET A 433 22.43 3.08 -1.26
C MET A 433 22.68 1.81 -0.43
N PHE A 434 22.31 0.65 -0.97
CA PHE A 434 22.58 -0.64 -0.33
C PHE A 434 24.08 -0.84 -0.10
N LEU A 435 24.92 -0.64 -1.11
CA LEU A 435 26.37 -0.78 -1.00
C LEU A 435 26.99 0.27 -0.07
N LYS A 436 26.55 1.53 -0.17
CA LYS A 436 27.06 2.65 0.66
C LYS A 436 26.83 2.42 2.15
N TYR A 437 25.65 1.90 2.52
CA TYR A 437 25.26 1.72 3.92
C TYR A 437 25.54 0.33 4.48
N ARG A 438 26.06 -0.60 3.67
CA ARG A 438 26.35 -1.98 4.08
C ARG A 438 27.21 -2.07 5.36
N LYS A 439 28.29 -1.28 5.43
CA LYS A 439 29.17 -1.29 6.62
C LYS A 439 28.53 -0.70 7.85
N ARG A 440 27.59 0.25 7.69
CA ARG A 440 26.91 0.90 8.80
C ARG A 440 25.91 0.01 9.50
N TYR A 441 25.24 -0.87 8.75
CA TYR A 441 24.17 -1.73 9.25
C TYR A 441 24.55 -3.20 9.37
N GLY A 442 25.79 -3.58 9.06
CA GLY A 442 26.30 -4.93 9.26
C GLY A 442 25.76 -6.02 8.31
N TYR A 443 25.10 -5.67 7.17
CA TYR A 443 24.53 -6.64 6.24
C TYR A 443 25.38 -6.88 4.97
#